data_19ccbde543baae2731277770f0625ce2
#
_entry.id   19ccbde543baae2731277770f0625ce2
#
_cell.length_a   1.000
_cell.length_b   1.000
_cell.length_c   1.000
_cell.angle_alpha   90.00
_cell.angle_beta   90.00
_cell.angle_gamma   90.00
#
_symmetry.space_group_name_H-M   'P 1'
#
loop_
_entity.id
_entity.type
_entity.pdbx_description
1 polymer ?
#
loop_
_entity_poly.entity_id
_entity_poly.type
_entity_poly.pdbx_seq_one_letter_code
_entity_poly.pdbx_strand_id
1 'polypeptide(L)'
;HHESAILPNGNIIAIPSELKPAEEARPAGRRHDILDENGLWREVILELERRGFDGAEIVWAWRAWDHYIQDFDPDADNYGVISEHPELFDINADSIADELSDQQLAQLRTRADIAMLDGEGAARRAADTMHFNSIAYNAELDQIFISANRYQEFFILDRSTTTEEAAGSSGGRYGMGGDILYRWGKASNYDRGGR
;
A
#
# COMPACT_ATOMS: atom_id res chain seq x y z
N HIS A 1 14.79 4.33 0.80
CA HIS A 1 14.86 4.28 2.27
C HIS A 1 13.44 4.41 2.80
N HIS A 2 12.98 3.40 3.52
CA HIS A 2 11.71 3.47 4.25
C HIS A 2 12.00 3.99 5.65
N GLU A 3 11.15 4.88 6.14
CA GLU A 3 11.25 5.39 7.49
C GLU A 3 10.72 4.38 8.51
N SER A 4 11.05 4.61 9.77
CA SER A 4 10.48 3.90 10.92
C SER A 4 10.12 4.91 12.00
N ALA A 5 9.14 4.58 12.84
CA ALA A 5 8.73 5.39 13.97
C ALA A 5 8.91 4.62 15.27
N ILE A 6 9.31 5.32 16.32
CA ILE A 6 9.41 4.75 17.67
C ILE A 6 8.15 5.15 18.44
N LEU A 7 7.48 4.15 19.00
CA LEU A 7 6.30 4.32 19.83
C LEU A 7 6.67 4.72 21.27
N PRO A 8 5.75 5.31 22.05
CA PRO A 8 6.01 5.67 23.44
C PRO A 8 6.38 4.49 24.35
N ASN A 9 5.96 3.27 24.00
CA ASN A 9 6.32 2.03 24.70
C ASN A 9 7.71 1.51 24.33
N GLY A 10 8.42 2.17 23.40
CA GLY A 10 9.74 1.77 22.91
C GLY A 10 9.71 0.78 21.74
N ASN A 11 8.55 0.34 21.30
CA ASN A 11 8.41 -0.48 20.10
C ASN A 11 8.70 0.33 18.84
N ILE A 12 9.02 -0.37 17.76
CA ILE A 12 9.36 0.25 16.47
C ILE A 12 8.29 -0.12 15.45
N ILE A 13 7.73 0.87 14.76
CA ILE A 13 6.93 0.64 13.57
C ILE A 13 7.85 0.71 12.36
N ALA A 14 7.79 -0.34 11.52
CA ALA A 14 8.56 -0.48 10.29
C ALA A 14 7.62 -0.74 9.10
N ILE A 15 8.07 -0.36 7.90
CA ILE A 15 7.35 -0.54 6.64
C ILE A 15 8.13 -1.50 5.73
N PRO A 16 8.08 -2.82 5.93
CA PRO A 16 8.58 -3.77 4.95
C PRO A 16 7.61 -3.93 3.79
N SER A 17 8.08 -4.53 2.70
CA SER A 17 7.24 -4.95 1.58
C SER A 17 7.17 -6.47 1.51
N GLU A 18 6.01 -7.00 1.14
CA GLU A 18 5.75 -8.41 0.88
C GLU A 18 5.54 -8.62 -0.62
N LEU A 19 6.17 -9.63 -1.20
CA LEU A 19 5.92 -10.01 -2.59
C LEU A 19 4.72 -10.96 -2.64
N LYS A 20 3.69 -10.57 -3.38
CA LYS A 20 2.59 -11.43 -3.78
C LYS A 20 2.87 -11.96 -5.19
N PRO A 21 3.06 -13.26 -5.37
CA PRO A 21 3.33 -13.81 -6.68
C PRO A 21 2.14 -13.61 -7.64
N ALA A 22 2.42 -13.69 -8.94
CA ALA A 22 1.40 -13.41 -9.96
C ALA A 22 0.19 -14.37 -9.88
N GLU A 23 0.39 -15.59 -9.40
CA GLU A 23 -0.68 -16.56 -9.15
C GLU A 23 -1.62 -16.17 -8.00
N GLU A 24 -1.20 -15.34 -7.07
CA GLU A 24 -2.05 -14.76 -6.02
C GLU A 24 -2.69 -13.44 -6.47
N ALA A 25 -1.92 -12.61 -7.20
CA ALA A 25 -2.38 -11.29 -7.60
C ALA A 25 -3.50 -11.33 -8.67
N ARG A 26 -3.47 -12.32 -9.58
CA ARG A 26 -4.51 -12.49 -10.61
C ARG A 26 -5.90 -12.80 -10.03
N PRO A 27 -6.05 -13.82 -9.17
CA PRO A 27 -7.34 -14.10 -8.53
C PRO A 27 -7.85 -12.95 -7.65
N ALA A 28 -6.95 -12.11 -7.14
CA ALA A 28 -7.32 -10.89 -6.43
C ALA A 28 -7.70 -9.73 -7.37
N GLY A 29 -7.91 -9.97 -8.65
CA GLY A 29 -8.39 -9.00 -9.63
C GLY A 29 -7.32 -8.01 -10.13
N ARG A 30 -6.01 -8.29 -9.94
CA ARG A 30 -4.97 -7.48 -10.59
C ARG A 30 -4.98 -7.74 -12.09
N ARG A 31 -5.16 -6.69 -12.87
CA ARG A 31 -5.22 -6.73 -14.34
C ARG A 31 -3.92 -7.31 -14.91
N HIS A 32 -4.08 -8.23 -15.87
CA HIS A 32 -2.97 -8.96 -16.47
C HIS A 32 -2.05 -8.09 -17.35
N ASP A 33 -2.56 -6.98 -17.89
CA ASP A 33 -1.80 -6.05 -18.73
C ASP A 33 -0.84 -5.13 -17.92
N ILE A 34 -1.05 -5.04 -16.61
CA ILE A 34 -0.22 -4.26 -15.68
C ILE A 34 0.44 -5.12 -14.59
N LEU A 35 0.22 -6.42 -14.60
CA LEU A 35 0.83 -7.35 -13.65
C LEU A 35 2.20 -7.78 -14.16
N ASP A 36 3.23 -7.53 -13.35
CA ASP A 36 4.58 -8.04 -13.59
C ASP A 36 4.63 -9.57 -13.43
N GLU A 37 5.47 -10.25 -14.22
CA GLU A 37 5.64 -11.70 -14.15
C GLU A 37 6.16 -12.20 -12.80
N ASN A 38 6.90 -11.36 -12.08
CA ASN A 38 7.41 -11.63 -10.73
C ASN A 38 6.37 -11.35 -9.64
N GLY A 39 5.19 -10.80 -9.98
CA GLY A 39 4.13 -10.50 -9.05
C GLY A 39 4.05 -9.04 -8.63
N LEU A 40 3.62 -8.79 -7.39
CA LEU A 40 3.24 -7.49 -6.88
C LEU A 40 3.83 -7.27 -5.49
N TRP A 41 4.67 -6.26 -5.32
CA TRP A 41 5.14 -5.84 -4.00
C TRP A 41 4.06 -5.06 -3.28
N ARG A 42 3.73 -5.50 -2.06
CA ARG A 42 2.73 -4.88 -1.21
C ARG A 42 3.30 -4.43 0.10
N GLU A 43 2.78 -3.32 0.56
CA GLU A 43 3.22 -2.71 1.79
C GLU A 43 2.65 -3.43 3.00
N VAL A 44 3.49 -3.57 3.98
CA VAL A 44 3.15 -4.10 5.30
C VAL A 44 3.60 -3.08 6.34
N ILE A 45 2.85 -2.96 7.42
CA ILE A 45 3.26 -2.18 8.59
C ILE A 45 3.38 -3.16 9.74
N LEU A 46 4.54 -3.22 10.36
CA LEU A 46 4.82 -4.08 11.50
C LEU A 46 5.15 -3.26 12.72
N GLU A 47 4.57 -3.61 13.87
CA GLU A 47 5.10 -3.19 15.16
C GLU A 47 5.99 -4.28 15.73
N LEU A 48 7.21 -3.89 16.06
CA LEU A 48 8.27 -4.76 16.56
C LEU A 48 8.55 -4.42 18.03
N GLU A 49 8.36 -5.40 18.90
CA GLU A 49 8.82 -5.32 20.28
C GLU A 49 10.22 -5.89 20.38
N ARG A 50 11.12 -5.14 21.01
CA ARG A 50 12.49 -5.59 21.19
C ARG A 50 12.54 -6.76 22.19
N ARG A 51 13.25 -7.84 21.83
CA ARG A 51 13.53 -9.00 22.66
C ARG A 51 15.04 -9.16 22.85
N GLY A 52 15.51 -8.76 24.00
CA GLY A 52 16.94 -8.81 24.30
C GLY A 52 17.78 -7.82 23.51
N PHE A 53 18.99 -8.22 23.14
CA PHE A 53 19.98 -7.33 22.51
C PHE A 53 19.89 -7.36 20.98
N ASP A 54 19.56 -8.50 20.40
CA ASP A 54 19.65 -8.80 18.96
C ASP A 54 18.34 -9.37 18.37
N GLY A 55 17.25 -9.43 19.16
CA GLY A 55 15.96 -9.97 18.72
C GLY A 55 14.82 -8.97 18.76
N ALA A 56 13.80 -9.23 17.93
CA ALA A 56 12.52 -8.55 17.95
C ALA A 56 11.39 -9.54 17.69
N GLU A 57 10.20 -9.24 18.22
CA GLU A 57 8.96 -9.98 17.99
C GLU A 57 7.94 -9.06 17.32
N ILE A 58 7.23 -9.57 16.33
CA ILE A 58 6.11 -8.87 15.72
C ILE A 58 4.92 -8.96 16.67
N VAL A 59 4.48 -7.82 17.21
CA VAL A 59 3.36 -7.73 18.14
C VAL A 59 2.11 -7.16 17.52
N TRP A 60 2.23 -6.57 16.33
CA TRP A 60 1.11 -6.12 15.52
C TRP A 60 1.51 -6.06 14.05
N ALA A 61 0.57 -6.33 13.16
CA ALA A 61 0.77 -6.26 11.73
C ALA A 61 -0.49 -5.74 11.01
N TRP A 62 -0.28 -4.91 10.02
CA TRP A 62 -1.26 -4.48 9.03
C TRP A 62 -0.71 -4.72 7.62
N ARG A 63 -1.55 -5.14 6.70
CA ARG A 63 -1.16 -5.44 5.31
C ARG A 63 -2.07 -4.75 4.33
N ALA A 64 -1.52 -4.01 3.38
CA ALA A 64 -2.30 -3.41 2.30
C ALA A 64 -3.08 -4.47 1.49
N TRP A 65 -2.58 -5.73 1.48
CA TRP A 65 -3.21 -6.85 0.79
C TRP A 65 -4.62 -7.16 1.28
N ASP A 66 -4.90 -6.94 2.53
CA ASP A 66 -6.18 -7.26 3.17
C ASP A 66 -7.27 -6.21 2.89
N HIS A 67 -6.90 -5.07 2.24
CA HIS A 67 -7.75 -3.89 2.05
C HIS A 67 -7.87 -3.47 0.57
N TYR A 68 -7.88 -4.45 -0.36
CA TYR A 68 -8.04 -4.17 -1.77
C TYR A 68 -9.48 -4.31 -2.26
N ILE A 69 -9.85 -3.40 -3.18
CA ILE A 69 -11.05 -3.46 -4.01
C ILE A 69 -10.64 -3.39 -5.49
N GLN A 70 -11.48 -3.86 -6.38
CA GLN A 70 -11.31 -3.74 -7.82
C GLN A 70 -12.67 -3.87 -8.54
N ASP A 71 -12.74 -3.39 -9.78
CA ASP A 71 -13.93 -3.43 -10.64
C ASP A 71 -13.70 -4.20 -11.97
N PHE A 72 -12.58 -4.94 -12.04
CA PHE A 72 -12.13 -5.63 -13.25
C PHE A 72 -12.64 -7.07 -13.35
N ASP A 73 -12.53 -7.85 -12.27
CA ASP A 73 -12.93 -9.26 -12.23
C ASP A 73 -14.14 -9.46 -11.32
N PRO A 74 -15.36 -9.63 -11.89
CA PRO A 74 -16.58 -9.77 -11.10
C PRO A 74 -16.68 -11.10 -10.33
N ASP A 75 -15.82 -12.06 -10.59
CA ASP A 75 -15.80 -13.35 -9.89
C ASP A 75 -14.87 -13.33 -8.67
N ALA A 76 -14.08 -12.28 -8.47
CA ALA A 76 -13.20 -12.13 -7.31
C ALA A 76 -13.95 -11.57 -6.09
N ASP A 77 -13.59 -12.05 -4.89
CA ASP A 77 -14.26 -11.70 -3.62
C ASP A 77 -14.21 -10.19 -3.29
N ASN A 78 -13.21 -9.48 -3.79
CA ASN A 78 -13.00 -8.05 -3.58
C ASN A 78 -13.58 -7.18 -4.73
N TYR A 79 -14.48 -7.72 -5.54
CA TYR A 79 -15.14 -6.96 -6.59
C TYR A 79 -16.12 -5.93 -6.02
N GLY A 80 -16.05 -4.69 -6.50
CA GLY A 80 -16.96 -3.62 -6.06
C GLY A 80 -16.79 -2.32 -6.83
N VAL A 81 -17.60 -1.33 -6.46
CA VAL A 81 -17.56 0.02 -7.05
C VAL A 81 -16.52 0.84 -6.30
N ILE A 82 -15.37 1.08 -6.90
CA ILE A 82 -14.20 1.73 -6.27
C ILE A 82 -14.57 3.10 -5.66
N SER A 83 -15.38 3.91 -6.35
CA SER A 83 -15.79 5.23 -5.86
C SER A 83 -16.70 5.22 -4.63
N GLU A 84 -17.32 4.08 -4.30
CA GLU A 84 -18.15 3.91 -3.11
C GLU A 84 -17.33 3.49 -1.88
N HIS A 85 -16.07 3.03 -2.09
CA HIS A 85 -15.18 2.50 -1.08
C HIS A 85 -13.85 3.25 -0.99
N PRO A 86 -13.86 4.54 -0.63
CA PRO A 86 -12.63 5.33 -0.48
C PRO A 86 -11.76 4.86 0.69
N GLU A 87 -12.29 4.02 1.57
CA GLU A 87 -11.57 3.38 2.68
C GLU A 87 -10.69 2.21 2.23
N LEU A 88 -10.84 1.73 0.99
CA LEU A 88 -10.06 0.64 0.40
C LEU A 88 -9.10 1.15 -0.67
N PHE A 89 -8.14 0.31 -1.04
CA PHE A 89 -7.21 0.59 -2.13
C PHE A 89 -7.67 -0.09 -3.41
N ASP A 90 -7.71 0.63 -4.52
CA ASP A 90 -7.85 -0.02 -5.82
C ASP A 90 -6.56 -0.79 -6.15
N ILE A 91 -6.68 -2.13 -6.29
CA ILE A 91 -5.54 -2.98 -6.65
C ILE A 91 -4.98 -2.63 -8.03
N ASN A 92 -5.79 -2.01 -8.89
CA ASN A 92 -5.46 -1.63 -10.25
C ASN A 92 -5.07 -0.16 -10.41
N ALA A 93 -5.12 0.65 -9.33
CA ALA A 93 -4.62 2.01 -9.39
C ALA A 93 -3.14 1.99 -9.77
N ASP A 94 -2.82 2.59 -10.90
CA ASP A 94 -1.45 2.74 -11.36
C ASP A 94 -1.04 4.22 -11.30
N SER A 95 0.06 4.47 -10.65
CA SER A 95 0.37 5.79 -10.13
C SER A 95 0.85 6.79 -11.18
N ILE A 96 1.36 6.34 -12.32
CA ILE A 96 2.04 7.23 -13.27
C ILE A 96 1.66 6.95 -14.73
N ALA A 97 1.29 5.72 -15.09
CA ALA A 97 1.07 5.34 -16.46
C ALA A 97 -0.17 6.00 -17.10
N ASP A 98 -1.24 6.16 -16.32
CA ASP A 98 -2.53 6.66 -16.83
C ASP A 98 -2.57 8.18 -17.07
N GLU A 99 -1.62 8.94 -16.52
CA GLU A 99 -1.59 10.40 -16.65
C GLU A 99 -0.60 10.92 -17.70
N LEU A 100 0.25 10.05 -18.22
CA LEU A 100 1.30 10.43 -19.14
C LEU A 100 0.99 9.96 -20.56
N SER A 101 1.12 10.86 -21.53
CA SER A 101 1.13 10.47 -22.93
C SER A 101 2.30 9.52 -23.22
N ASP A 102 2.16 8.66 -24.23
CA ASP A 102 3.22 7.73 -24.68
C ASP A 102 4.57 8.44 -24.86
N GLN A 103 4.55 9.71 -25.32
CA GLN A 103 5.76 10.52 -25.49
C GLN A 103 6.38 10.93 -24.15
N GLN A 104 5.57 11.25 -23.14
CA GLN A 104 6.05 11.57 -21.79
C GLN A 104 6.55 10.32 -21.07
N LEU A 105 5.87 9.19 -21.24
CA LEU A 105 6.33 7.88 -20.77
C LEU A 105 7.68 7.51 -21.40
N ALA A 106 7.83 7.68 -22.72
CA ALA A 106 9.08 7.45 -23.41
C ALA A 106 10.21 8.37 -22.91
N GLN A 107 9.93 9.65 -22.67
CA GLN A 107 10.88 10.60 -22.11
C GLN A 107 11.29 10.27 -20.66
N LEU A 108 10.34 9.85 -19.83
CA LEU A 108 10.62 9.40 -18.46
C LEU A 108 11.42 8.11 -18.46
N ARG A 109 11.09 7.16 -19.32
CA ARG A 109 11.89 5.97 -19.56
C ARG A 109 13.31 6.34 -19.93
N THR A 110 13.53 7.25 -20.87
CA THR A 110 14.85 7.69 -21.29
C THR A 110 15.63 8.41 -20.19
N ARG A 111 15.00 9.14 -19.28
CA ARG A 111 15.66 9.86 -18.18
C ARG A 111 15.89 9.00 -16.93
N ALA A 112 15.00 8.07 -16.65
CA ALA A 112 15.15 7.13 -15.53
C ALA A 112 16.09 5.97 -15.88
N ASP A 113 16.23 5.71 -17.15
CA ASP A 113 16.78 4.51 -17.75
C ASP A 113 18.25 4.33 -17.59
N ILE A 114 18.98 5.42 -17.62
CA ILE A 114 20.45 5.34 -17.60
C ILE A 114 20.97 4.78 -16.27
N ALA A 115 20.16 4.79 -15.21
CA ALA A 115 20.59 4.37 -13.88
C ALA A 115 19.88 3.13 -13.30
N MET A 116 18.79 2.63 -13.92
CA MET A 116 17.93 1.66 -13.25
C MET A 116 17.21 0.64 -14.16
N LEU A 117 17.58 0.49 -15.41
CA LEU A 117 16.91 -0.41 -16.37
C LEU A 117 17.68 -1.68 -16.71
N ASP A 118 18.58 -2.11 -15.87
CA ASP A 118 19.14 -3.44 -16.00
C ASP A 118 18.19 -4.43 -15.31
N GLY A 119 17.34 -5.08 -16.14
CA GLY A 119 16.57 -6.29 -15.86
C GLY A 119 15.75 -6.30 -14.55
N GLU A 120 16.37 -6.63 -13.44
CA GLU A 120 15.70 -6.76 -12.13
C GLU A 120 15.15 -5.45 -11.55
N GLY A 121 15.79 -4.31 -11.86
CA GLY A 121 15.36 -3.01 -11.35
C GLY A 121 14.07 -2.50 -11.98
N ALA A 122 13.83 -2.77 -13.26
CA ALA A 122 12.63 -2.37 -13.98
C ALA A 122 11.42 -3.22 -13.56
N ALA A 123 11.60 -4.54 -13.47
CA ALA A 123 10.58 -5.47 -12.98
C ALA A 123 10.13 -5.12 -11.55
N ARG A 124 11.09 -4.83 -10.66
CA ARG A 124 10.79 -4.41 -9.29
C ARG A 124 9.98 -3.10 -9.22
N ARG A 125 10.19 -2.18 -10.17
CA ARG A 125 9.42 -0.92 -10.22
C ARG A 125 8.00 -1.11 -10.71
N ALA A 126 7.77 -1.96 -11.68
CA ALA A 126 6.44 -2.29 -12.17
C ALA A 126 5.61 -3.01 -11.09
N ALA A 127 6.28 -3.81 -10.27
CA ALA A 127 5.66 -4.54 -9.17
C ALA A 127 5.41 -3.69 -7.90
N ASP A 128 6.18 -2.61 -7.69
CA ASP A 128 6.07 -1.70 -6.53
C ASP A 128 5.15 -0.53 -6.85
N THR A 129 3.86 -0.67 -6.60
CA THR A 129 2.83 0.30 -7.04
C THR A 129 2.48 1.37 -6.01
N MET A 130 2.63 1.13 -4.71
CA MET A 130 2.27 2.09 -3.65
C MET A 130 3.47 2.90 -3.16
N HIS A 131 4.55 2.20 -2.86
CA HIS A 131 5.80 2.74 -2.36
C HIS A 131 5.63 3.62 -1.11
N PHE A 132 5.29 3.00 0.03
CA PHE A 132 5.25 3.70 1.31
C PHE A 132 6.64 4.14 1.70
N ASN A 133 6.84 5.42 1.92
CA ASN A 133 8.17 5.98 2.14
C ASN A 133 8.33 6.75 3.45
N SER A 134 7.25 7.19 4.06
CA SER A 134 7.28 7.93 5.33
C SER A 134 6.18 7.45 6.27
N ILE A 135 6.50 7.38 7.56
CA ILE A 135 5.59 6.94 8.61
C ILE A 135 5.72 7.85 9.83
N ALA A 136 4.58 8.24 10.40
CA ALA A 136 4.50 8.92 11.68
C ALA A 136 3.40 8.31 12.54
N TYR A 137 3.54 8.43 13.86
CA TYR A 137 2.58 7.94 14.83
C TYR A 137 2.06 9.05 15.73
N ASN A 138 0.74 9.08 15.92
CA ASN A 138 0.05 9.94 16.86
C ASN A 138 -0.38 9.14 18.08
N ALA A 139 0.27 9.34 19.22
CA ALA A 139 0.00 8.60 20.44
C ALA A 139 -1.32 8.95 21.13
N GLU A 140 -1.84 10.17 20.94
CA GLU A 140 -3.11 10.59 21.53
C GLU A 140 -4.31 9.91 20.84
N LEU A 141 -4.25 9.84 19.54
CA LEU A 141 -5.30 9.26 18.70
C LEU A 141 -5.08 7.76 18.40
N ASP A 142 -3.90 7.23 18.73
CA ASP A 142 -3.45 5.89 18.35
C ASP A 142 -3.57 5.63 16.84
N GLN A 143 -3.03 6.57 16.06
CA GLN A 143 -3.11 6.58 14.61
C GLN A 143 -1.74 6.57 13.97
N ILE A 144 -1.65 5.89 12.83
CA ILE A 144 -0.49 5.88 11.96
C ILE A 144 -0.77 6.76 10.74
N PHE A 145 0.17 7.64 10.41
CA PHE A 145 0.22 8.40 9.17
C PHE A 145 1.21 7.75 8.21
N ILE A 146 0.79 7.51 6.98
CA ILE A 146 1.61 6.92 5.92
C ILE A 146 1.58 7.82 4.70
N SER A 147 2.76 8.08 4.12
CA SER A 147 2.91 8.67 2.81
C SER A 147 3.19 7.59 1.77
N ALA A 148 2.37 7.53 0.73
CA ALA A 148 2.51 6.63 -0.41
C ALA A 148 2.99 7.43 -1.64
N ASN A 149 4.27 7.35 -1.93
CA ASN A 149 4.91 8.20 -2.94
C ASN A 149 4.31 7.99 -4.33
N ARG A 150 4.12 6.74 -4.76
CA ARG A 150 3.60 6.44 -6.09
C ARG A 150 2.10 6.66 -6.20
N TYR A 151 1.36 6.49 -5.12
CA TYR A 151 -0.06 6.86 -5.09
C TYR A 151 -0.28 8.37 -5.00
N GLN A 152 0.76 9.16 -4.71
CA GLN A 152 0.66 10.61 -4.50
C GLN A 152 -0.40 10.95 -3.44
N GLU A 153 -0.46 10.12 -2.39
CA GLU A 153 -1.41 10.23 -1.30
C GLU A 153 -0.73 10.04 0.05
N PHE A 154 -1.40 10.50 1.09
CA PHE A 154 -1.14 10.02 2.44
C PHE A 154 -2.42 9.44 3.05
N PHE A 155 -2.23 8.52 3.99
CA PHE A 155 -3.30 7.79 4.67
C PHE A 155 -3.18 7.89 6.17
N ILE A 156 -4.33 7.80 6.86
CA ILE A 156 -4.41 7.61 8.30
C ILE A 156 -5.06 6.26 8.56
N LEU A 157 -4.39 5.44 9.40
CA LEU A 157 -4.83 4.10 9.80
C LEU A 157 -5.01 4.04 11.32
N ASP A 158 -5.91 3.17 11.77
CA ASP A 158 -6.13 2.87 13.18
C ASP A 158 -5.08 1.90 13.71
N ARG A 159 -4.22 2.34 14.64
CA ARG A 159 -3.24 1.47 15.27
C ARG A 159 -3.81 0.76 16.52
N SER A 160 -4.96 1.18 17.02
CA SER A 160 -5.57 0.61 18.24
C SER A 160 -6.16 -0.79 18.04
N THR A 161 -6.15 -1.28 16.79
CA THR A 161 -6.62 -2.62 16.42
C THR A 161 -5.70 -3.73 16.94
N THR A 162 -6.25 -4.92 17.11
CA THR A 162 -5.45 -6.17 17.11
C THR A 162 -4.98 -6.47 15.68
N THR A 163 -4.08 -7.43 15.51
CA THR A 163 -3.65 -7.87 14.16
C THR A 163 -4.82 -8.45 13.36
N GLU A 164 -5.73 -9.18 14.02
CA GLU A 164 -6.92 -9.76 13.39
C GLU A 164 -7.91 -8.67 12.95
N GLU A 165 -8.14 -7.66 13.78
CA GLU A 165 -8.98 -6.52 13.42
C GLU A 165 -8.34 -5.68 12.30
N ALA A 166 -7.01 -5.54 12.32
CA ALA A 166 -6.25 -4.83 11.30
C ALA A 166 -6.27 -5.51 9.91
N ALA A 167 -6.64 -6.78 9.85
CA ALA A 167 -6.84 -7.53 8.59
C ALA A 167 -8.29 -7.45 8.07
N GLY A 168 -9.18 -6.73 8.73
CA GLY A 168 -10.58 -6.62 8.36
C GLY A 168 -11.10 -5.19 8.42
N SER A 169 -12.39 -5.02 8.15
CA SER A 169 -13.09 -3.74 8.06
C SER A 169 -13.89 -3.40 9.33
N SER A 170 -13.54 -3.98 10.47
CA SER A 170 -14.23 -3.71 11.74
C SER A 170 -13.31 -3.90 12.95
N GLY A 171 -13.64 -3.23 14.06
CA GLY A 171 -12.80 -3.25 15.26
C GLY A 171 -11.97 -2.00 15.42
N GLY A 172 -11.09 -2.00 16.42
CA GLY A 172 -10.32 -0.85 16.81
C GLY A 172 -11.14 0.30 17.41
N ARG A 173 -10.48 1.40 17.73
CA ARG A 173 -11.10 2.59 18.34
C ARG A 173 -12.11 3.29 17.43
N TYR A 174 -11.88 3.21 16.13
CA TYR A 174 -12.68 3.91 15.12
C TYR A 174 -13.71 3.00 14.45
N GLY A 175 -13.71 1.70 14.75
CA GLY A 175 -14.69 0.74 14.27
C GLY A 175 -14.52 0.30 12.82
N MET A 176 -13.43 0.69 12.16
CA MET A 176 -13.15 0.42 10.75
C MET A 176 -12.05 -0.63 10.54
N GLY A 177 -11.58 -1.28 11.61
CA GLY A 177 -10.49 -2.25 11.50
C GLY A 177 -9.24 -1.62 10.92
N GLY A 178 -8.66 -2.25 9.90
CA GLY A 178 -7.48 -1.75 9.20
C GLY A 178 -7.78 -0.91 7.95
N ASP A 179 -9.05 -0.60 7.67
CA ASP A 179 -9.41 0.27 6.56
C ASP A 179 -8.91 1.71 6.75
N ILE A 180 -8.78 2.45 5.66
CA ILE A 180 -8.30 3.83 5.67
C ILE A 180 -9.30 4.73 6.40
N LEU A 181 -8.89 5.34 7.53
CA LEU A 181 -9.71 6.32 8.25
C LEU A 181 -9.82 7.65 7.50
N TYR A 182 -8.75 8.05 6.84
CA TYR A 182 -8.65 9.27 6.07
C TYR A 182 -7.58 9.13 4.99
N ARG A 183 -7.86 9.68 3.81
CA ARG A 183 -6.88 9.77 2.72
C ARG A 183 -6.92 11.16 2.10
N TRP A 184 -5.77 11.64 1.62
CA TRP A 184 -5.64 12.89 0.91
C TRP A 184 -4.56 12.80 -0.17
N GLY A 185 -4.87 13.33 -1.34
CA GLY A 185 -3.98 13.35 -2.49
C GLY A 185 -4.71 13.07 -3.79
N LYS A 186 -4.21 12.13 -4.59
CA LYS A 186 -4.71 11.81 -5.93
C LYS A 186 -6.07 11.09 -5.88
N ALA A 187 -7.15 11.87 -5.93
CA ALA A 187 -8.52 11.33 -5.82
C ALA A 187 -8.93 10.38 -6.95
N SER A 188 -8.24 10.39 -8.10
CA SER A 188 -8.45 9.42 -9.18
C SER A 188 -8.06 7.98 -8.81
N ASN A 189 -7.26 7.75 -7.76
CA ASN A 189 -6.94 6.40 -7.28
C ASN A 189 -8.13 5.68 -6.65
N TYR A 190 -9.22 6.40 -6.39
CA TYR A 190 -10.49 5.86 -5.90
C TYR A 190 -11.68 6.45 -6.65
N ASP A 191 -11.50 6.71 -7.94
CA ASP A 191 -12.50 7.21 -8.89
C ASP A 191 -13.25 8.45 -8.44
N ARG A 192 -12.60 9.32 -7.67
CA ARG A 192 -13.15 10.60 -7.22
C ARG A 192 -12.28 11.76 -7.69
N GLY A 193 -12.86 12.95 -7.66
CA GLY A 193 -12.20 14.17 -8.14
C GLY A 193 -12.57 14.48 -9.59
N GLY A 194 -12.66 15.77 -9.92
CA GLY A 194 -12.84 16.23 -11.30
C GLY A 194 -11.51 16.12 -12.05
N ARG A 195 -11.56 15.74 -13.32
CA ARG A 195 -10.45 15.87 -14.27
C ARG A 195 -10.25 17.33 -14.61
#